data_16a84cba6a24133bf3248f27f10d03be
#
_entry.id   16a84cba6a24133bf3248f27f10d03be
#
_cell.length_a   1.000
_cell.length_b   1.000
_cell.length_c   1.000
_cell.angle_alpha   90.00
_cell.angle_beta   90.00
_cell.angle_gamma   90.00
#
_symmetry.space_group_name_H-M   'P 1'
#
loop_
_entity.id
_entity.type
_entity.pdbx_description
1 polymer ?
#
loop_
_entity_poly.entity_id
_entity_poly.type
_entity_poly.pdbx_seq_one_letter_code
_entity_poly.pdbx_strand_id
1 'polypeptide(L)'
;MRFIVIAIAFVALAGCQKQTQQAPASNQAAPAAEAGPVKGVDRSHRGQPAPAAEFNNPDGGEISLAKFKGVPVLVNLWASWCAPCVKELPTLDKLAQTHDVDGALGVVAVSQDSGPQPSVVAFLKKLNVKDLGAYHDPNMALSGALGPDVVLPTSILIGADGKEVWRYVGDLDWTSPEAAKLLAEAKPAGKG
;
A
#
# COMPACT_ATOMS: atom_id res chain seq x y z
N MET A 1 77.99 -27.57 -5.34
CA MET A 1 79.16 -27.26 -4.53
C MET A 1 78.80 -26.30 -3.43
N ARG A 2 79.06 -26.77 -2.20
CA ARG A 2 79.40 -26.10 -0.93
C ARG A 2 78.36 -25.12 -0.36
N PHE A 3 77.61 -25.60 0.58
CA PHE A 3 77.65 -25.52 2.08
C PHE A 3 78.10 -24.14 2.61
N ILE A 4 77.25 -23.52 3.40
CA ILE A 4 77.61 -23.05 4.74
C ILE A 4 76.28 -22.82 5.53
N VAL A 5 76.23 -23.60 6.64
CA VAL A 5 75.26 -23.47 7.73
C VAL A 5 75.82 -22.45 8.71
N ILE A 6 75.00 -21.50 9.12
CA ILE A 6 75.29 -20.70 10.34
C ILE A 6 74.07 -20.74 11.22
N ALA A 7 74.18 -21.52 12.29
CA ALA A 7 73.27 -21.51 13.42
C ALA A 7 73.63 -20.29 14.33
N ILE A 8 72.68 -19.47 14.66
CA ILE A 8 72.81 -18.52 15.75
C ILE A 8 71.62 -18.71 16.69
N ALA A 9 71.96 -19.27 17.86
CA ALA A 9 71.05 -19.33 19.00
C ALA A 9 70.95 -17.93 19.62
N PHE A 10 69.76 -17.49 19.90
CA PHE A 10 69.53 -16.36 20.80
C PHE A 10 68.46 -16.66 21.85
N VAL A 11 68.89 -16.39 23.04
CA VAL A 11 68.41 -16.57 24.39
C VAL A 11 66.99 -15.97 24.60
N ALA A 12 66.20 -16.72 25.35
CA ALA A 12 64.90 -16.33 25.90
C ALA A 12 65.04 -15.19 26.93
N LEU A 13 64.23 -14.15 26.79
CA LEU A 13 63.87 -13.26 27.88
C LEU A 13 62.34 -13.29 28.00
N ALA A 14 61.87 -13.87 29.10
CA ALA A 14 60.48 -13.84 29.53
C ALA A 14 60.15 -12.41 30.02
N GLY A 15 59.31 -11.71 29.27
CA GLY A 15 58.67 -10.47 29.66
C GLY A 15 57.19 -10.72 29.80
N CYS A 16 56.69 -10.87 31.03
CA CYS A 16 55.26 -10.84 31.33
C CYS A 16 54.67 -9.45 31.05
N GLN A 17 54.09 -9.26 29.89
CA GLN A 17 53.20 -8.14 29.66
C GLN A 17 51.75 -8.62 29.82
N LYS A 18 51.08 -8.13 30.87
CA LYS A 18 49.63 -8.16 31.03
C LYS A 18 49.01 -7.41 29.87
N GLN A 19 48.60 -8.08 28.82
CA GLN A 19 47.71 -7.55 27.82
C GLN A 19 46.30 -7.52 28.39
N THR A 20 45.87 -6.37 28.81
CA THR A 20 44.44 -6.05 28.93
C THR A 20 43.81 -6.14 27.55
N GLN A 21 43.18 -7.28 27.28
CA GLN A 21 42.32 -7.45 26.12
C GLN A 21 41.12 -6.50 26.30
N GLN A 22 41.21 -5.32 25.70
CA GLN A 22 40.04 -4.53 25.35
C GLN A 22 39.29 -5.28 24.24
N ALA A 23 38.17 -5.88 24.59
CA ALA A 23 37.24 -6.42 23.62
C ALA A 23 36.79 -5.26 22.70
N PRO A 24 36.82 -5.42 21.37
CA PRO A 24 36.19 -4.46 20.48
C PRO A 24 34.70 -4.48 20.78
N ALA A 25 34.18 -3.33 21.23
CA ALA A 25 32.75 -3.09 21.25
C ALA A 25 32.26 -3.18 19.80
N SER A 26 31.74 -4.35 19.42
CA SER A 26 30.99 -4.51 18.20
C SER A 26 29.66 -3.75 18.37
N ASN A 27 29.70 -2.50 17.93
CA ASN A 27 28.49 -1.72 17.70
C ASN A 27 27.80 -2.27 16.44
N GLN A 28 27.31 -3.51 16.53
CA GLN A 28 26.36 -4.04 15.58
C GLN A 28 25.02 -3.37 15.93
N ALA A 29 24.79 -2.21 15.29
CA ALA A 29 23.45 -1.73 15.11
C ALA A 29 22.70 -2.90 14.44
N ALA A 30 21.79 -3.54 15.18
CA ALA A 30 20.84 -4.47 14.58
C ALA A 30 20.19 -3.75 13.39
N PRO A 31 20.08 -4.40 12.22
CA PRO A 31 19.31 -3.81 11.13
C PRO A 31 17.94 -3.49 11.71
N ALA A 32 17.55 -2.22 11.66
CA ALA A 32 16.18 -1.83 11.92
C ALA A 32 15.33 -2.71 11.00
N ALA A 33 14.57 -3.62 11.59
CA ALA A 33 13.58 -4.36 10.84
C ALA A 33 12.73 -3.28 10.18
N GLU A 34 12.72 -3.23 8.84
CA GLU A 34 11.83 -2.37 8.10
C GLU A 34 10.42 -2.77 8.52
N ALA A 35 9.86 -1.99 9.43
CA ALA A 35 8.48 -2.16 9.85
C ALA A 35 7.65 -1.91 8.60
N GLY A 36 7.05 -2.98 8.06
CA GLY A 36 6.12 -2.87 6.95
C GLY A 36 5.03 -1.83 7.28
N PRO A 37 4.26 -1.39 6.30
CA PRO A 37 3.25 -0.36 6.48
C PRO A 37 2.32 -0.72 7.64
N VAL A 38 2.19 0.21 8.59
CA VAL A 38 1.38 0.04 9.79
C VAL A 38 -0.09 0.10 9.39
N LYS A 39 -0.88 -0.91 9.80
CA LYS A 39 -2.34 -0.90 9.59
C LYS A 39 -2.96 0.37 10.19
N GLY A 40 -3.84 1.03 9.44
CA GLY A 40 -4.58 2.21 9.87
C GLY A 40 -4.47 3.39 8.92
N VAL A 41 -4.85 4.55 9.43
CA VAL A 41 -4.92 5.79 8.63
C VAL A 41 -3.58 6.48 8.56
N ASP A 42 -3.14 6.77 7.34
CA ASP A 42 -2.01 7.63 7.03
C ASP A 42 -2.50 8.94 6.36
N ARG A 43 -2.05 10.07 6.87
CA ARG A 43 -2.35 11.41 6.34
C ARG A 43 -1.12 12.15 5.84
N SER A 44 0.02 11.48 5.74
CA SER A 44 1.30 12.09 5.29
C SER A 44 1.23 12.59 3.84
N HIS A 45 0.33 12.01 3.03
CA HIS A 45 0.09 12.38 1.63
C HIS A 45 -1.05 13.39 1.45
N ARG A 46 -1.66 13.90 2.53
CA ARG A 46 -2.78 14.84 2.45
C ARG A 46 -2.46 16.05 1.60
N GLY A 47 -3.34 16.34 0.65
CA GLY A 47 -3.22 17.49 -0.26
C GLY A 47 -2.38 17.24 -1.50
N GLN A 48 -1.77 16.06 -1.64
CA GLN A 48 -1.12 15.67 -2.89
C GLN A 48 -2.17 15.40 -3.97
N PRO A 49 -1.89 15.73 -5.25
CA PRO A 49 -2.81 15.40 -6.33
C PRO A 49 -2.95 13.87 -6.47
N ALA A 50 -4.17 13.42 -6.80
CA ALA A 50 -4.39 12.02 -7.14
C ALA A 50 -3.50 11.61 -8.31
N PRO A 51 -2.99 10.35 -8.33
CA PRO A 51 -2.16 9.87 -9.42
C PRO A 51 -2.89 9.95 -10.77
N ALA A 52 -2.12 10.25 -11.82
CA ALA A 52 -2.63 10.31 -13.19
C ALA A 52 -2.61 8.94 -13.90
N ALA A 53 -2.21 7.87 -13.19
CA ALA A 53 -2.16 6.53 -13.75
C ALA A 53 -3.53 6.09 -14.28
N GLU A 54 -3.52 5.42 -15.43
CA GLU A 54 -4.72 4.90 -16.07
C GLU A 54 -4.94 3.43 -15.67
N PHE A 55 -6.21 3.05 -15.58
CA PHE A 55 -6.70 1.71 -15.32
C PHE A 55 -8.01 1.49 -16.07
N ASN A 56 -8.46 0.24 -16.20
CA ASN A 56 -9.66 -0.06 -16.95
C ASN A 56 -10.93 0.21 -16.13
N ASN A 57 -11.90 0.88 -16.73
CA ASN A 57 -13.26 0.99 -16.20
C ASN A 57 -14.05 -0.33 -16.39
N PRO A 58 -15.25 -0.46 -15.82
CA PRO A 58 -16.07 -1.68 -15.96
C PRO A 58 -16.40 -2.07 -17.41
N ASP A 59 -16.40 -1.12 -18.35
CA ASP A 59 -16.68 -1.35 -19.78
C ASP A 59 -15.40 -1.71 -20.56
N GLY A 60 -14.25 -1.78 -19.91
CA GLY A 60 -12.95 -2.10 -20.49
C GLY A 60 -12.21 -0.92 -21.13
N GLY A 61 -12.75 0.31 -21.03
CA GLY A 61 -12.08 1.52 -21.47
C GLY A 61 -11.09 2.04 -20.43
N GLU A 62 -10.05 2.76 -20.87
CA GLU A 62 -9.10 3.40 -19.95
C GLU A 62 -9.70 4.64 -19.27
N ILE A 63 -9.40 4.78 -17.97
CA ILE A 63 -9.83 5.88 -17.11
C ILE A 63 -8.75 6.20 -16.08
N SER A 64 -8.69 7.44 -15.63
CA SER A 64 -7.87 7.85 -14.48
C SER A 64 -8.74 8.47 -13.38
N LEU A 65 -8.15 8.66 -12.20
CA LEU A 65 -8.86 9.29 -11.07
C LEU A 65 -9.30 10.74 -11.34
N ALA A 66 -8.70 11.39 -12.33
CA ALA A 66 -9.12 12.73 -12.76
C ALA A 66 -10.58 12.81 -13.26
N LYS A 67 -11.14 11.67 -13.72
CA LYS A 67 -12.54 11.58 -14.19
C LYS A 67 -13.56 11.82 -13.07
N PHE A 68 -13.17 11.57 -11.83
CA PHE A 68 -14.04 11.71 -10.65
C PHE A 68 -13.96 13.12 -10.02
N LYS A 69 -13.21 14.04 -10.62
CA LYS A 69 -13.08 15.40 -10.10
C LYS A 69 -14.44 16.08 -9.99
N GLY A 70 -14.69 16.73 -8.85
CA GLY A 70 -15.98 17.31 -8.51
C GLY A 70 -16.81 16.48 -7.52
N VAL A 71 -16.49 15.18 -7.39
CA VAL A 71 -17.11 14.29 -6.41
C VAL A 71 -15.98 13.62 -5.61
N PRO A 72 -16.08 13.54 -4.27
CA PRO A 72 -15.14 12.72 -3.50
C PRO A 72 -15.18 11.27 -3.96
N VAL A 73 -14.04 10.59 -3.93
CA VAL A 73 -13.99 9.17 -4.30
C VAL A 73 -13.15 8.37 -3.31
N LEU A 74 -13.70 7.24 -2.87
CA LEU A 74 -12.98 6.21 -2.16
C LEU A 74 -12.43 5.21 -3.18
N VAL A 75 -11.12 5.18 -3.34
CA VAL A 75 -10.41 4.21 -4.17
C VAL A 75 -9.92 3.09 -3.26
N ASN A 76 -10.25 1.84 -3.59
CA ASN A 76 -9.77 0.67 -2.87
C ASN A 76 -8.96 -0.21 -3.82
N LEU A 77 -7.71 -0.52 -3.46
CA LEU A 77 -6.85 -1.44 -4.19
C LEU A 77 -6.97 -2.84 -3.58
N TRP A 78 -7.34 -3.81 -4.41
CA TRP A 78 -7.59 -5.18 -3.97
C TRP A 78 -7.14 -6.20 -5.01
N ALA A 79 -7.09 -7.49 -4.64
CA ALA A 79 -6.89 -8.59 -5.58
C ALA A 79 -7.63 -9.85 -5.11
N SER A 80 -7.95 -10.75 -6.03
CA SER A 80 -8.69 -11.99 -5.73
C SER A 80 -7.91 -12.96 -4.83
N TRP A 81 -6.59 -12.90 -4.84
CA TRP A 81 -5.70 -13.70 -3.99
C TRP A 81 -5.40 -13.07 -2.63
N CYS A 82 -5.87 -11.83 -2.39
CA CYS A 82 -5.70 -11.11 -1.13
C CYS A 82 -6.88 -11.40 -0.19
N ALA A 83 -6.72 -12.32 0.74
CA ALA A 83 -7.79 -12.75 1.65
C ALA A 83 -8.44 -11.61 2.45
N PRO A 84 -7.69 -10.65 3.07
CA PRO A 84 -8.32 -9.53 3.75
C PRO A 84 -9.08 -8.60 2.79
N CYS A 85 -8.60 -8.42 1.54
CA CYS A 85 -9.32 -7.66 0.53
C CYS A 85 -10.69 -8.28 0.23
N VAL A 86 -10.70 -9.60 -0.03
CA VAL A 86 -11.93 -10.35 -0.34
C VAL A 86 -12.95 -10.24 0.79
N LYS A 87 -12.48 -10.21 2.03
CA LYS A 87 -13.34 -10.08 3.23
C LYS A 87 -14.06 -8.73 3.29
N GLU A 88 -13.42 -7.64 2.84
CA GLU A 88 -14.02 -6.30 2.93
C GLU A 88 -14.92 -5.94 1.73
N LEU A 89 -14.75 -6.60 0.56
CA LEU A 89 -15.53 -6.30 -0.65
C LEU A 89 -17.06 -6.24 -0.43
N PRO A 90 -17.70 -7.13 0.34
CA PRO A 90 -19.14 -7.02 0.60
C PRO A 90 -19.55 -5.76 1.37
N THR A 91 -18.66 -5.19 2.19
CA THR A 91 -18.95 -3.95 2.94
C THR A 91 -18.72 -2.73 2.06
N LEU A 92 -17.73 -2.78 1.15
CA LEU A 92 -17.55 -1.78 0.09
C LEU A 92 -18.75 -1.75 -0.87
N ASP A 93 -19.28 -2.92 -1.23
CA ASP A 93 -20.47 -3.03 -2.08
C ASP A 93 -21.69 -2.35 -1.45
N LYS A 94 -21.92 -2.56 -0.16
CA LYS A 94 -22.97 -1.86 0.59
C LYS A 94 -22.75 -0.36 0.66
N LEU A 95 -21.49 0.08 0.82
CA LEU A 95 -21.13 1.49 0.81
C LEU A 95 -21.44 2.10 -0.56
N ALA A 96 -21.05 1.44 -1.66
CA ALA A 96 -21.33 1.86 -3.02
C ALA A 96 -22.83 2.02 -3.25
N GLN A 97 -23.64 1.01 -2.88
CA GLN A 97 -25.08 1.04 -2.99
C GLN A 97 -25.70 2.25 -2.28
N THR A 98 -25.21 2.57 -1.08
CA THR A 98 -25.74 3.70 -0.28
C THR A 98 -25.46 5.04 -0.93
N HIS A 99 -24.27 5.23 -1.48
CA HIS A 99 -23.79 6.50 -2.04
C HIS A 99 -24.10 6.70 -3.52
N ASP A 100 -24.44 5.63 -4.25
CA ASP A 100 -24.91 5.73 -5.63
C ASP A 100 -26.26 6.49 -5.71
N VAL A 101 -27.05 6.42 -4.64
CA VAL A 101 -28.37 7.07 -4.56
C VAL A 101 -28.27 8.59 -4.35
N ASP A 102 -27.27 9.07 -3.59
CA ASP A 102 -27.11 10.49 -3.26
C ASP A 102 -26.00 11.21 -4.07
N GLY A 103 -25.15 10.44 -4.77
CA GLY A 103 -24.03 10.97 -5.54
C GLY A 103 -22.95 11.66 -4.70
N ALA A 104 -22.97 11.46 -3.37
CA ALA A 104 -22.12 12.16 -2.44
C ALA A 104 -20.68 11.62 -2.40
N LEU A 105 -20.48 10.34 -2.75
CA LEU A 105 -19.18 9.67 -2.74
C LEU A 105 -19.14 8.58 -3.83
N GLY A 106 -18.12 8.64 -4.71
CA GLY A 106 -17.81 7.51 -5.59
C GLY A 106 -17.08 6.41 -4.84
N VAL A 107 -17.38 5.15 -5.15
CA VAL A 107 -16.62 3.99 -4.64
C VAL A 107 -16.02 3.23 -5.82
N VAL A 108 -14.69 3.18 -5.88
CA VAL A 108 -13.91 2.63 -7.01
C VAL A 108 -12.97 1.56 -6.48
N ALA A 109 -13.43 0.30 -6.54
CA ALA A 109 -12.63 -0.87 -6.15
C ALA A 109 -11.83 -1.39 -7.36
N VAL A 110 -10.51 -1.14 -7.39
CA VAL A 110 -9.62 -1.45 -8.51
C VAL A 110 -8.88 -2.74 -8.26
N SER A 111 -9.20 -3.79 -9.03
CA SER A 111 -8.49 -5.07 -8.97
C SER A 111 -7.06 -4.92 -9.51
N GLN A 112 -6.12 -5.48 -8.78
CA GLN A 112 -4.69 -5.58 -9.15
C GLN A 112 -4.35 -6.99 -9.68
N ASP A 113 -5.36 -7.77 -10.08
CA ASP A 113 -5.14 -9.09 -10.69
C ASP A 113 -4.51 -8.92 -12.09
N SER A 114 -3.52 -9.72 -12.43
CA SER A 114 -2.86 -9.70 -13.74
C SER A 114 -3.63 -10.43 -14.86
N GLY A 115 -4.75 -11.12 -14.50
CA GLY A 115 -5.60 -11.83 -15.46
C GLY A 115 -6.47 -10.89 -16.30
N PRO A 116 -7.28 -11.41 -17.23
CA PRO A 116 -8.19 -10.59 -18.03
C PRO A 116 -9.37 -10.07 -17.19
N GLN A 117 -9.86 -8.87 -17.51
CA GLN A 117 -10.96 -8.22 -16.79
C GLN A 117 -12.23 -9.08 -16.61
N PRO A 118 -12.65 -9.94 -17.57
CA PRO A 118 -13.77 -10.86 -17.33
C PRO A 118 -13.60 -11.78 -16.12
N SER A 119 -12.37 -12.10 -15.71
CA SER A 119 -12.10 -12.87 -14.50
C SER A 119 -12.44 -12.08 -13.24
N VAL A 120 -12.19 -10.78 -13.22
CA VAL A 120 -12.58 -9.86 -12.13
C VAL A 120 -14.10 -9.81 -12.02
N VAL A 121 -14.80 -9.64 -13.14
CA VAL A 121 -16.28 -9.65 -13.19
C VAL A 121 -16.83 -10.97 -12.62
N ALA A 122 -16.30 -12.12 -13.08
CA ALA A 122 -16.72 -13.44 -12.60
C ALA A 122 -16.45 -13.62 -11.10
N PHE A 123 -15.35 -13.09 -10.60
CA PHE A 123 -14.99 -13.16 -9.18
C PHE A 123 -15.95 -12.33 -8.31
N LEU A 124 -16.21 -11.07 -8.67
CA LEU A 124 -17.19 -10.22 -7.96
C LEU A 124 -18.59 -10.86 -7.95
N LYS A 125 -19.01 -11.41 -9.09
CA LYS A 125 -20.28 -12.15 -9.17
C LYS A 125 -20.33 -13.36 -8.23
N LYS A 126 -19.23 -14.13 -8.12
CA LYS A 126 -19.12 -15.27 -7.20
C LYS A 126 -19.29 -14.84 -5.73
N LEU A 127 -18.82 -13.65 -5.38
CA LEU A 127 -18.96 -13.06 -4.04
C LEU A 127 -20.32 -12.40 -3.82
N ASN A 128 -21.22 -12.40 -4.81
CA ASN A 128 -22.50 -11.69 -4.80
C ASN A 128 -22.35 -10.16 -4.59
N VAL A 129 -21.22 -9.60 -5.03
CA VAL A 129 -20.95 -8.16 -5.12
C VAL A 129 -21.63 -7.62 -6.39
N LYS A 130 -22.44 -6.58 -6.28
CA LYS A 130 -23.36 -6.14 -7.35
C LYS A 130 -23.19 -4.66 -7.73
N ASP A 131 -22.89 -3.82 -6.74
CA ASP A 131 -22.88 -2.36 -6.87
C ASP A 131 -21.44 -1.82 -7.09
N LEU A 132 -20.41 -2.66 -6.87
CA LEU A 132 -19.03 -2.34 -7.23
C LEU A 132 -18.79 -2.62 -8.72
N GLY A 133 -18.37 -1.58 -9.46
CA GLY A 133 -17.87 -1.75 -10.81
C GLY A 133 -16.58 -2.59 -10.85
N ALA A 134 -16.43 -3.41 -11.91
CA ALA A 134 -15.24 -4.24 -12.11
C ALA A 134 -14.07 -3.42 -12.69
N TYR A 135 -13.59 -2.43 -11.95
CA TYR A 135 -12.37 -1.69 -12.33
C TYR A 135 -11.16 -2.60 -12.22
N HIS A 136 -10.20 -2.43 -13.13
CA HIS A 136 -9.09 -3.36 -13.27
C HIS A 136 -7.80 -2.67 -13.70
N ASP A 137 -6.72 -2.96 -12.98
CA ASP A 137 -5.37 -2.45 -13.22
C ASP A 137 -4.37 -3.63 -13.32
N PRO A 138 -4.33 -4.34 -14.46
CA PRO A 138 -3.52 -5.55 -14.61
C PRO A 138 -2.01 -5.29 -14.54
N ASN A 139 -1.59 -4.06 -14.73
CA ASN A 139 -0.19 -3.63 -14.72
C ASN A 139 0.22 -2.99 -13.38
N MET A 140 -0.70 -2.91 -12.41
CA MET A 140 -0.48 -2.23 -11.14
C MET A 140 0.04 -0.79 -11.28
N ALA A 141 -0.37 -0.10 -12.36
CA ALA A 141 0.08 1.25 -12.68
C ALA A 141 -0.36 2.26 -11.61
N LEU A 142 -1.59 2.09 -11.10
CA LEU A 142 -2.13 2.96 -10.05
C LEU A 142 -1.40 2.75 -8.72
N SER A 143 -1.19 1.49 -8.29
CA SER A 143 -0.44 1.20 -7.07
C SER A 143 1.01 1.64 -7.18
N GLY A 144 1.67 1.44 -8.32
CA GLY A 144 3.02 1.93 -8.58
C GLY A 144 3.14 3.47 -8.51
N ALA A 145 2.14 4.19 -9.03
CA ALA A 145 2.10 5.66 -8.95
C ALA A 145 1.83 6.20 -7.55
N LEU A 146 1.23 5.40 -6.66
CA LEU A 146 1.01 5.73 -5.25
C LEU A 146 2.23 5.52 -4.38
N GLY A 147 3.24 4.80 -4.87
CA GLY A 147 4.52 4.59 -4.22
C GLY A 147 4.85 3.12 -3.93
N PRO A 148 6.10 2.84 -3.55
CA PRO A 148 6.60 1.47 -3.35
C PRO A 148 6.04 0.79 -2.10
N ASP A 149 5.51 1.55 -1.15
CA ASP A 149 5.02 1.05 0.14
C ASP A 149 3.54 0.65 0.11
N VAL A 150 2.91 0.66 -1.06
CA VAL A 150 1.51 0.26 -1.21
C VAL A 150 1.37 -1.25 -1.05
N VAL A 151 0.60 -1.67 -0.06
CA VAL A 151 0.23 -3.07 0.19
C VAL A 151 -1.29 -3.25 0.05
N LEU A 152 -1.74 -4.50 -0.14
CA LEU A 152 -3.17 -4.78 -0.27
C LEU A 152 -3.78 -5.31 1.05
N PRO A 153 -4.99 -4.87 1.39
CA PRO A 153 -5.73 -3.78 0.77
C PRO A 153 -5.21 -2.42 1.22
N THR A 154 -5.24 -1.45 0.33
CA THR A 154 -5.08 -0.03 0.65
C THR A 154 -6.26 0.74 0.07
N SER A 155 -6.89 1.54 0.91
CA SER A 155 -7.96 2.46 0.50
C SER A 155 -7.49 3.90 0.58
N ILE A 156 -7.88 4.73 -0.40
CA ILE A 156 -7.47 6.11 -0.49
C ILE A 156 -8.71 6.97 -0.68
N LEU A 157 -8.90 7.96 0.18
CA LEU A 157 -9.93 8.96 0.00
C LEU A 157 -9.37 10.14 -0.79
N ILE A 158 -9.94 10.39 -1.94
CA ILE A 158 -9.66 11.56 -2.77
C ILE A 158 -10.82 12.54 -2.62
N GLY A 159 -10.50 13.80 -2.31
CA GLY A 159 -11.50 14.88 -2.22
C GLY A 159 -12.04 15.30 -3.59
N ALA A 160 -13.14 16.04 -3.59
CA ALA A 160 -13.73 16.58 -4.80
C ALA A 160 -12.79 17.52 -5.59
N ASP A 161 -11.77 18.08 -4.93
CA ASP A 161 -10.70 18.85 -5.55
C ASP A 161 -9.64 18.01 -6.27
N GLY A 162 -9.78 16.68 -6.23
CA GLY A 162 -8.84 15.72 -6.82
C GLY A 162 -7.57 15.51 -6.02
N LYS A 163 -7.58 15.86 -4.73
CA LYS A 163 -6.43 15.67 -3.84
C LYS A 163 -6.67 14.59 -2.80
N GLU A 164 -5.60 13.90 -2.42
CA GLU A 164 -5.65 12.88 -1.38
C GLU A 164 -5.99 13.51 -0.02
N VAL A 165 -6.94 12.89 0.69
CA VAL A 165 -7.33 13.25 2.05
C VAL A 165 -6.60 12.38 3.05
N TRP A 166 -6.58 11.06 2.81
CA TRP A 166 -5.86 10.06 3.60
C TRP A 166 -5.76 8.73 2.84
N ARG A 167 -4.87 7.85 3.31
CA ARG A 167 -4.80 6.42 2.98
C ARG A 167 -5.15 5.60 4.21
N TYR A 168 -5.78 4.45 4.01
CA TYR A 168 -6.01 3.45 5.04
C TYR A 168 -5.38 2.13 4.59
N VAL A 169 -4.42 1.63 5.36
CA VAL A 169 -3.74 0.36 5.09
C VAL A 169 -4.41 -0.75 5.88
N GLY A 170 -4.77 -1.84 5.22
CA GLY A 170 -5.44 -3.00 5.78
C GLY A 170 -6.95 -3.01 5.58
N ASP A 171 -7.59 -4.12 5.96
CA ASP A 171 -9.03 -4.31 5.84
C ASP A 171 -9.82 -3.46 6.84
N LEU A 172 -10.97 -2.96 6.40
CA LEU A 172 -11.92 -2.20 7.22
C LEU A 172 -13.34 -2.67 6.91
N ASP A 173 -14.20 -2.68 7.93
CA ASP A 173 -15.64 -2.78 7.70
C ASP A 173 -16.17 -1.39 7.30
N TRP A 174 -16.45 -1.22 6.01
CA TRP A 174 -16.89 0.05 5.42
C TRP A 174 -18.31 0.45 5.82
N THR A 175 -19.04 -0.41 6.54
CA THR A 175 -20.33 -0.10 7.16
C THR A 175 -20.20 0.32 8.63
N SER A 176 -18.98 0.34 9.16
CA SER A 176 -18.71 0.64 10.57
C SER A 176 -18.80 2.14 10.89
N PRO A 177 -19.01 2.52 12.18
CA PRO A 177 -18.91 3.91 12.60
C PRO A 177 -17.51 4.51 12.42
N GLU A 178 -16.46 3.68 12.41
CA GLU A 178 -15.09 4.12 12.13
C GLU A 178 -14.98 4.56 10.68
N ALA A 179 -15.42 3.74 9.73
CA ALA A 179 -15.44 4.07 8.31
C ALA A 179 -16.23 5.37 8.06
N ALA A 180 -17.42 5.50 8.67
CA ALA A 180 -18.24 6.70 8.53
C ALA A 180 -17.53 7.98 8.99
N LYS A 181 -16.75 7.93 10.08
CA LYS A 181 -15.95 9.07 10.56
C LYS A 181 -14.83 9.43 9.57
N LEU A 182 -14.17 8.43 8.98
CA LEU A 182 -13.12 8.65 8.00
C LEU A 182 -13.66 9.24 6.71
N LEU A 183 -14.77 8.72 6.21
CA LEU A 183 -15.41 9.20 4.99
C LEU A 183 -15.95 10.63 5.15
N ALA A 184 -16.38 11.02 6.34
CA ALA A 184 -16.81 12.39 6.64
C ALA A 184 -15.70 13.45 6.49
N GLU A 185 -14.42 13.03 6.38
CA GLU A 185 -13.31 13.93 6.06
C GLU A 185 -13.29 14.35 4.56
N ALA A 186 -14.04 13.67 3.69
CA ALA A 186 -14.24 14.09 2.32
C ALA A 186 -15.03 15.40 2.33
N LYS A 187 -14.37 16.52 2.02
CA LYS A 187 -15.09 17.80 1.85
C LYS A 187 -15.84 17.76 0.53
N PRO A 188 -17.16 18.00 0.53
CA PRO A 188 -17.88 18.21 -0.73
C PRO A 188 -17.24 19.37 -1.49
N ALA A 189 -17.31 19.35 -2.84
CA ALA A 189 -16.92 20.50 -3.63
C ALA A 189 -17.74 21.70 -3.12
N GLY A 190 -17.06 22.71 -2.57
CA GLY A 190 -17.75 23.91 -2.11
C GLY A 190 -18.56 24.45 -3.27
N LYS A 191 -19.86 24.66 -3.07
CA LYS A 191 -20.65 25.47 -3.96
C LYS A 191 -20.04 26.88 -3.88
N GLY A 192 -19.14 27.19 -4.86
CA GLY A 192 -18.65 28.54 -5.07
C GLY A 192 -19.76 29.45 -5.64
#